data_c08f2707eea3560b1b9f2ed5312cfb8e
#
_entry.id   c08f2707eea3560b1b9f2ed5312cfb8e
#
_cell.length_a   1.000
_cell.length_b   1.000
_cell.length_c   1.000
_cell.angle_alpha   90.00
_cell.angle_beta   90.00
_cell.angle_gamma   90.00
#
_symmetry.space_group_name_H-M   'P 1'
#
loop_
_entity.id
_entity.type
_entity.pdbx_description
1 polymer ?
#
loop_
_entity_poly.entity_id
_entity_poly.type
_entity_poly.pdbx_seq_one_letter_code
_entity_poly.pdbx_strand_id
1 'polypeptide(L)'
;MKPKLHFTAPYHWINDPNGLIYYKGNYHIFYQHFPYDNRWGTMHWGHAITKDFVHFEHLPIALYPSKDFDRNGCFSGSAIEIDDKLYLYYTAIKYAKENPNNVHNQYSDDDLRASQALIVSNDGIHFDNIKNKKQIIPMIQEAYLGDYRHTRD
;
A
#
# COMPACT_ATOMS: atom_id res chain seq x y z
N MET A 1 -4.12 -18.53 16.98
CA MET A 1 -2.80 -18.53 17.65
C MET A 1 -1.86 -17.69 16.80
N LYS A 2 -1.19 -16.65 17.35
CA LYS A 2 -0.21 -15.87 16.59
C LYS A 2 1.09 -16.67 16.45
N PRO A 3 1.73 -16.70 15.27
CA PRO A 3 3.06 -17.28 15.09
C PRO A 3 4.07 -16.63 16.05
N LYS A 4 4.98 -17.44 16.60
CA LYS A 4 6.02 -16.94 17.50
C LYS A 4 7.32 -16.56 16.77
N LEU A 5 7.52 -17.05 15.56
CA LEU A 5 8.78 -16.90 14.80
C LEU A 5 8.62 -16.03 13.54
N HIS A 6 7.39 -15.69 13.17
CA HIS A 6 7.11 -14.92 11.96
C HIS A 6 6.50 -13.56 12.30
N PHE A 7 6.89 -12.55 11.55
CA PHE A 7 6.23 -11.26 11.59
C PHE A 7 4.73 -11.41 11.27
N THR A 8 3.88 -10.71 12.01
CA THR A 8 2.43 -10.66 11.77
C THR A 8 1.94 -9.24 12.00
N ALA A 9 0.90 -8.84 11.28
CA ALA A 9 0.16 -7.64 11.64
C ALA A 9 -0.40 -7.75 13.07
N PRO A 10 -0.61 -6.64 13.78
CA PRO A 10 -1.18 -6.67 15.12
C PRO A 10 -2.60 -7.24 15.14
N TYR A 11 -3.35 -7.08 14.05
CA TYR A 11 -4.72 -7.57 13.87
C TYR A 11 -5.05 -7.68 12.38
N HIS A 12 -6.09 -8.44 12.06
CA HIS A 12 -6.73 -8.58 10.75
C HIS A 12 -5.82 -9.03 9.60
N TRP A 13 -6.17 -8.65 8.37
CA TRP A 13 -5.53 -9.16 7.15
C TRP A 13 -4.15 -8.56 6.91
N ILE A 14 -3.22 -9.42 6.52
CA ILE A 14 -1.88 -9.08 6.03
C ILE A 14 -1.53 -9.95 4.83
N ASN A 15 -0.88 -9.36 3.82
CA ASN A 15 -0.26 -10.09 2.72
C ASN A 15 1.12 -9.49 2.37
N ASP A 16 1.34 -8.95 1.19
CA ASP A 16 2.65 -8.59 0.66
C ASP A 16 3.47 -7.66 1.57
N PRO A 17 4.74 -7.96 1.84
CA PRO A 17 5.67 -6.97 2.37
C PRO A 17 5.94 -5.90 1.31
N ASN A 18 6.02 -4.64 1.75
CA ASN A 18 6.26 -3.48 0.91
C ASN A 18 7.40 -2.64 1.47
N GLY A 19 8.11 -1.92 0.63
CA GLY A 19 8.97 -0.83 1.00
C GLY A 19 9.98 -1.12 2.12
N LEU A 20 10.56 -2.33 2.15
CA LEU A 20 11.62 -2.68 3.10
C LEU A 20 12.81 -1.74 2.92
N ILE A 21 13.16 -1.00 3.99
CA ILE A 21 14.26 -0.04 3.94
C ILE A 21 14.88 0.18 5.32
N TYR A 22 16.19 0.38 5.36
CA TYR A 22 16.87 0.90 6.55
C TYR A 22 16.86 2.42 6.49
N TYR A 23 16.27 3.07 7.49
CA TYR A 23 16.15 4.51 7.52
C TYR A 23 16.20 5.01 8.98
N LYS A 24 17.00 6.03 9.23
CA LYS A 24 17.18 6.67 10.56
C LYS A 24 17.34 5.67 11.72
N GLY A 25 18.19 4.65 11.52
CA GLY A 25 18.59 3.72 12.58
C GLY A 25 17.63 2.54 12.81
N ASN A 26 16.60 2.38 11.98
CA ASN A 26 15.66 1.26 12.03
C ASN A 26 15.45 0.64 10.64
N TYR A 27 15.16 -0.65 10.62
CA TYR A 27 14.57 -1.30 9.45
C TYR A 27 13.08 -1.02 9.48
N HIS A 28 12.57 -0.38 8.45
CA HIS A 28 11.14 -0.12 8.24
C HIS A 28 10.55 -1.26 7.41
N ILE A 29 9.45 -1.80 7.88
CA ILE A 29 8.70 -2.87 7.22
C ILE A 29 7.29 -2.34 7.01
N PHE A 30 6.95 -2.11 5.75
CA PHE A 30 5.58 -1.84 5.37
C PHE A 30 4.97 -3.11 4.82
N TYR A 31 3.65 -3.22 4.86
CA TYR A 31 2.95 -4.41 4.39
C TYR A 31 1.52 -4.09 3.98
N GLN A 32 1.00 -4.84 3.02
CA GLN A 32 -0.41 -4.80 2.67
C GLN A 32 -1.25 -5.20 3.87
N HIS A 33 -2.20 -4.35 4.23
CA HIS A 33 -3.02 -4.51 5.42
C HIS A 33 -4.46 -4.08 5.17
N PHE A 34 -5.42 -4.90 5.61
CA PHE A 34 -6.80 -4.47 5.72
C PHE A 34 -7.19 -4.42 7.19
N PRO A 35 -7.37 -3.21 7.77
CA PRO A 35 -7.49 -3.05 9.22
C PRO A 35 -8.88 -3.35 9.79
N TYR A 36 -9.86 -3.74 8.95
CA TYR A 36 -11.27 -3.82 9.38
C TYR A 36 -11.82 -5.25 9.41
N ASP A 37 -11.15 -6.23 8.78
CA ASP A 37 -11.60 -7.63 8.76
C ASP A 37 -10.40 -8.57 8.51
N ASN A 38 -10.60 -9.87 8.82
CA ASN A 38 -9.66 -10.95 8.53
C ASN A 38 -9.71 -11.43 7.07
N ARG A 39 -10.51 -10.82 6.24
CA ARG A 39 -10.59 -11.06 4.79
C ARG A 39 -9.97 -9.88 4.05
N TRP A 40 -9.46 -10.16 2.86
CA TRP A 40 -8.96 -9.13 1.96
C TRP A 40 -10.02 -8.05 1.68
N GLY A 41 -9.61 -6.79 1.58
CA GLY A 41 -10.49 -5.67 1.30
C GLY A 41 -9.73 -4.47 0.76
N THR A 42 -10.23 -3.28 0.97
CA THR A 42 -9.57 -2.03 0.57
C THR A 42 -8.22 -1.87 1.25
N MET A 43 -7.13 -2.10 0.49
CA MET A 43 -5.79 -2.20 1.05
C MET A 43 -5.24 -0.88 1.56
N HIS A 44 -4.59 -0.98 2.70
CA HIS A 44 -3.77 0.02 3.38
C HIS A 44 -2.32 -0.49 3.45
N TRP A 45 -1.40 0.33 3.87
CA TRP A 45 -0.08 -0.11 4.29
C TRP A 45 0.05 -0.03 5.81
N GLY A 46 0.15 -1.18 6.44
CA GLY A 46 0.62 -1.28 7.82
C GLY A 46 2.11 -0.94 7.90
N HIS A 47 2.59 -0.62 9.09
CA HIS A 47 3.96 -0.20 9.32
C HIS A 47 4.49 -0.78 10.62
N ALA A 48 5.70 -1.29 10.57
CA ALA A 48 6.48 -1.70 11.73
C ALA A 48 7.93 -1.32 11.56
N ILE A 49 8.63 -1.16 12.67
CA ILE A 49 10.09 -0.97 12.71
C ILE A 49 10.73 -2.05 13.56
N THR A 50 12.01 -2.33 13.25
CA THR A 50 12.83 -3.26 14.01
C THR A 50 14.31 -2.89 13.90
N LYS A 51 15.11 -3.32 14.88
CA LYS A 51 16.57 -3.22 14.83
C LYS A 51 17.26 -4.57 14.57
N ASP A 52 16.55 -5.66 14.80
CA ASP A 52 17.13 -7.00 14.86
C ASP A 52 16.33 -8.08 14.14
N PHE A 53 15.18 -7.73 13.53
CA PHE A 53 14.23 -8.64 12.90
C PHE A 53 13.63 -9.73 13.82
N VAL A 54 13.77 -9.52 15.13
CA VAL A 54 13.19 -10.36 16.17
C VAL A 54 12.15 -9.59 16.97
N HIS A 55 12.48 -8.35 17.34
CA HIS A 55 11.61 -7.46 18.10
C HIS A 55 11.05 -6.38 17.17
N PHE A 56 9.75 -6.33 17.07
CA PHE A 56 9.04 -5.40 16.18
C PHE A 56 8.19 -4.43 16.99
N GLU A 57 8.28 -3.16 16.63
CA GLU A 57 7.40 -2.11 17.08
C GLU A 57 6.41 -1.79 15.96
N HIS A 58 5.11 -1.97 16.22
CA HIS A 58 4.05 -1.59 15.29
C HIS A 58 3.75 -0.11 15.42
N LEU A 59 3.77 0.57 14.29
CA LEU A 59 3.47 1.98 14.16
C LEU A 59 2.06 2.19 13.55
N PRO A 60 1.53 3.42 13.57
CA PRO A 60 0.29 3.73 12.87
C PRO A 60 0.36 3.37 11.38
N ILE A 61 -0.80 3.13 10.78
CA ILE A 61 -0.92 2.87 9.34
C ILE A 61 -0.25 3.99 8.55
N ALA A 62 0.69 3.62 7.66
CA ALA A 62 1.45 4.57 6.87
C ALA A 62 0.66 5.12 5.69
N LEU A 63 -0.05 4.24 4.96
CA LEU A 63 -0.87 4.60 3.81
C LEU A 63 -2.29 4.10 3.99
N TYR A 64 -3.25 4.97 3.66
CA TYR A 64 -4.67 4.62 3.59
C TYR A 64 -5.34 5.39 2.44
N PRO A 65 -6.39 4.87 1.82
CA PRO A 65 -7.13 5.57 0.78
C PRO A 65 -7.60 6.96 1.24
N SER A 66 -7.25 8.00 0.50
CA SER A 66 -7.55 9.39 0.89
C SER A 66 -7.71 10.35 -0.28
N LYS A 67 -7.45 9.87 -1.49
CA LYS A 67 -7.55 10.63 -2.75
C LYS A 67 -8.47 9.90 -3.71
N ASP A 68 -8.99 10.61 -4.70
CA ASP A 68 -9.82 10.00 -5.74
C ASP A 68 -9.09 8.89 -6.49
N PHE A 69 -7.80 9.06 -6.75
CA PHE A 69 -7.00 8.08 -7.48
C PHE A 69 -6.65 6.81 -6.69
N ASP A 70 -6.74 6.82 -5.35
CA ASP A 70 -6.44 5.67 -4.50
C ASP A 70 -7.62 5.21 -3.62
N ARG A 71 -8.82 5.68 -3.90
CA ARG A 71 -9.99 5.48 -3.04
C ARG A 71 -10.38 4.03 -2.80
N ASN A 72 -9.95 3.12 -3.68
CA ASN A 72 -10.21 1.68 -3.56
C ASN A 72 -9.00 0.87 -3.13
N GLY A 73 -7.90 1.51 -2.78
CA GLY A 73 -6.75 0.85 -2.18
C GLY A 73 -5.39 1.46 -2.52
N CYS A 74 -4.46 1.26 -1.60
CA CYS A 74 -3.04 1.49 -1.75
C CYS A 74 -2.37 0.13 -1.92
N PHE A 75 -2.10 -0.28 -3.16
CA PHE A 75 -1.51 -1.59 -3.46
C PHE A 75 0.02 -1.54 -3.33
N SER A 76 0.66 -2.69 -3.56
CA SER A 76 2.09 -2.89 -3.32
C SER A 76 2.98 -1.88 -4.05
N GLY A 77 4.14 -1.68 -3.48
CA GLY A 77 5.14 -0.74 -3.99
C GLY A 77 6.44 -0.81 -3.20
N SER A 78 7.21 0.26 -3.24
CA SER A 78 8.57 0.32 -2.72
C SER A 78 8.85 1.59 -1.91
N ALA A 79 9.98 1.62 -1.22
CA ALA A 79 10.49 2.77 -0.50
C ALA A 79 11.89 3.14 -0.99
N ILE A 80 12.20 4.43 -0.92
CA ILE A 80 13.54 4.95 -1.20
C ILE A 80 13.81 6.16 -0.31
N GLU A 81 15.05 6.32 0.13
CA GLU A 81 15.53 7.53 0.78
C GLU A 81 16.14 8.47 -0.25
N ILE A 82 15.73 9.73 -0.23
CA ILE A 82 16.29 10.81 -1.04
C ILE A 82 16.37 12.06 -0.15
N ASP A 83 17.55 12.65 -0.03
CA ASP A 83 17.80 13.88 0.74
C ASP A 83 17.25 13.81 2.19
N ASP A 84 17.57 12.72 2.89
CA ASP A 84 17.14 12.46 4.28
C ASP A 84 15.60 12.40 4.47
N LYS A 85 14.86 12.10 3.39
CA LYS A 85 13.41 11.91 3.40
C LYS A 85 13.07 10.53 2.89
N LEU A 86 12.03 9.93 3.46
CA LEU A 86 11.50 8.65 3.05
C LEU A 86 10.35 8.83 2.07
N TYR A 87 10.52 8.27 0.87
CA TYR A 87 9.52 8.23 -0.19
C TYR A 87 8.92 6.84 -0.26
N LEU A 88 7.61 6.73 -0.20
CA LEU A 88 6.88 5.51 -0.49
C LEU A 88 6.19 5.64 -1.85
N TYR A 89 6.55 4.78 -2.78
CA TYR A 89 5.91 4.63 -4.08
C TYR A 89 4.93 3.47 -4.02
N TYR A 90 3.73 3.67 -4.49
CA TYR A 90 2.70 2.64 -4.41
C TYR A 90 1.77 2.68 -5.63
N THR A 91 1.10 1.55 -5.88
CA THR A 91 0.06 1.47 -6.89
C THR A 91 -1.26 1.91 -6.29
N ALA A 92 -1.77 3.01 -6.79
CA ALA A 92 -3.04 3.59 -6.37
C ALA A 92 -4.18 3.02 -7.21
N ILE A 93 -5.23 2.52 -6.56
CA ILE A 93 -6.32 1.80 -7.20
C ILE A 93 -7.63 2.56 -7.11
N LYS A 94 -8.32 2.58 -8.26
CA LYS A 94 -9.69 3.02 -8.40
C LYS A 94 -10.45 2.01 -9.26
N TYR A 95 -11.67 1.65 -8.87
CA TYR A 95 -12.52 0.79 -9.70
C TYR A 95 -13.39 1.62 -10.64
N ALA A 96 -13.60 1.13 -11.85
CA ALA A 96 -14.53 1.73 -12.81
C ALA A 96 -15.98 1.56 -12.34
N LYS A 97 -16.28 0.42 -11.72
CA LYS A 97 -17.57 0.13 -11.10
C LYS A 97 -17.37 -0.11 -9.61
N GLU A 98 -17.85 0.79 -8.80
CA GLU A 98 -17.75 0.69 -7.35
C GLU A 98 -19.02 0.11 -6.73
N ASN A 99 -18.84 -0.65 -5.65
CA ASN A 99 -19.88 -0.92 -4.70
C ASN A 99 -19.50 -0.24 -3.35
N PRO A 100 -19.98 0.97 -3.08
CA PRO A 100 -19.59 1.72 -1.89
C PRO A 100 -20.01 1.06 -0.57
N ASN A 101 -20.91 0.07 -0.63
CA ASN A 101 -21.40 -0.66 0.53
C ASN A 101 -20.59 -1.93 0.82
N ASN A 102 -19.54 -2.21 0.04
CA ASN A 102 -18.73 -3.42 0.20
C ASN A 102 -17.23 -3.11 0.17
N VAL A 103 -16.61 -3.02 1.33
CA VAL A 103 -15.16 -2.81 1.48
C VAL A 103 -14.31 -4.00 1.07
N HIS A 104 -14.94 -5.15 0.81
CA HIS A 104 -14.33 -6.37 0.27
C HIS A 104 -14.50 -6.49 -1.24
N ASN A 105 -14.74 -5.39 -1.94
CA ASN A 105 -14.93 -5.41 -3.38
C ASN A 105 -13.87 -6.29 -4.05
N GLN A 106 -14.33 -7.45 -4.53
CA GLN A 106 -13.60 -8.20 -5.53
C GLN A 106 -14.01 -7.61 -6.88
N TYR A 107 -13.06 -7.01 -7.54
CA TYR A 107 -13.23 -6.46 -8.87
C TYR A 107 -12.96 -7.55 -9.91
N SER A 108 -13.61 -7.45 -11.06
CA SER A 108 -13.05 -8.06 -12.26
C SER A 108 -11.84 -7.25 -12.69
N ASP A 109 -10.86 -7.90 -13.28
CA ASP A 109 -9.68 -7.22 -13.81
C ASP A 109 -10.01 -6.04 -14.73
N ASP A 110 -11.16 -6.11 -15.43
CA ASP A 110 -11.64 -5.06 -16.33
C ASP A 110 -12.11 -3.79 -15.62
N ASP A 111 -12.42 -3.89 -14.33
CA ASP A 111 -12.89 -2.75 -13.54
C ASP A 111 -11.73 -2.01 -12.83
N LEU A 112 -10.54 -2.60 -12.78
CA LEU A 112 -9.40 -2.05 -12.08
C LEU A 112 -8.73 -0.94 -12.89
N ARG A 113 -8.58 0.22 -12.26
CA ARG A 113 -7.82 1.37 -12.79
C ARG A 113 -6.64 1.62 -11.87
N ALA A 114 -5.46 1.32 -12.38
CA ALA A 114 -4.21 1.48 -11.64
C ALA A 114 -3.46 2.74 -12.06
N SER A 115 -2.88 3.42 -11.11
CA SER A 115 -1.96 4.53 -11.32
C SER A 115 -0.80 4.43 -10.34
N GLN A 116 0.29 5.16 -10.59
CA GLN A 116 1.40 5.20 -9.64
C GLN A 116 1.36 6.50 -8.85
N ALA A 117 1.54 6.38 -7.57
CA ALA A 117 1.54 7.50 -6.65
C ALA A 117 2.67 7.41 -5.64
N LEU A 118 2.95 8.52 -4.98
CA LEU A 118 3.94 8.60 -3.91
C LEU A 118 3.42 9.42 -2.73
N ILE A 119 4.02 9.16 -1.58
CA ILE A 119 3.95 9.99 -0.38
C ILE A 119 5.35 10.16 0.20
N VAL A 120 5.60 11.30 0.85
CA VAL A 120 6.90 11.65 1.44
C VAL A 120 6.74 11.86 2.94
N SER A 121 7.68 11.34 3.70
CA SER A 121 7.84 11.60 5.13
C SER A 121 9.23 12.13 5.44
N ASN A 122 9.34 13.09 6.36
CA ASN A 122 10.62 13.64 6.82
C ASN A 122 11.26 12.81 7.95
N ASP A 123 10.48 12.00 8.63
CA ASP A 123 10.92 11.20 9.79
C ASP A 123 10.74 9.69 9.61
N GLY A 124 10.04 9.26 8.54
CA GLY A 124 9.73 7.86 8.28
C GLY A 124 8.61 7.29 9.15
N ILE A 125 8.03 8.08 10.03
CA ILE A 125 6.99 7.68 10.98
C ILE A 125 5.64 8.31 10.62
N HIS A 126 5.65 9.61 10.32
CA HIS A 126 4.45 10.38 10.03
C HIS A 126 4.27 10.58 8.54
N PHE A 127 3.14 10.11 8.01
CA PHE A 127 2.74 10.22 6.60
C PHE A 127 1.41 10.97 6.51
N ASP A 128 1.45 12.23 6.03
CA ASP A 128 0.23 13.02 5.83
C ASP A 128 -0.48 12.59 4.53
N ASN A 129 -1.34 11.60 4.65
CA ASN A 129 -2.11 11.04 3.54
C ASN A 129 -3.05 12.05 2.85
N ILE A 130 -3.38 13.13 3.55
CA ILE A 130 -4.28 14.14 2.99
C ILE A 130 -3.51 15.18 2.16
N LYS A 131 -2.32 15.61 2.60
CA LYS A 131 -1.60 16.71 1.95
C LYS A 131 -0.48 16.23 1.03
N ASN A 132 0.23 15.14 1.39
CA ASN A 132 1.52 14.80 0.80
C ASN A 132 1.47 13.72 -0.28
N LYS A 133 0.29 13.18 -0.60
CA LYS A 133 0.13 12.22 -1.70
C LYS A 133 0.11 12.91 -3.06
N LYS A 134 0.83 12.33 -4.01
CA LYS A 134 0.89 12.78 -5.41
C LYS A 134 0.76 11.60 -6.35
N GLN A 135 -0.12 11.71 -7.35
CA GLN A 135 -0.13 10.81 -8.49
C GLN A 135 1.02 11.22 -9.42
N ILE A 136 1.88 10.28 -9.78
CA ILE A 136 3.09 10.51 -10.62
C ILE A 136 2.95 9.91 -12.01
N ILE A 137 2.26 8.77 -12.13
CA ILE A 137 1.88 8.19 -13.41
C ILE A 137 0.36 8.06 -13.39
N PRO A 138 -0.36 8.77 -14.27
CA PRO A 138 -1.83 8.73 -14.28
C PRO A 138 -2.33 7.37 -14.75
N MET A 139 -3.61 7.12 -14.51
CA MET A 139 -4.31 5.95 -15.03
C MET A 139 -4.22 5.93 -16.55
N ILE A 140 -3.88 4.76 -17.10
CA ILE A 140 -3.93 4.52 -18.53
C ILE A 140 -5.40 4.35 -18.92
N GLN A 141 -5.86 5.05 -19.95
CA GLN A 141 -7.22 4.90 -20.46
C GLN A 141 -7.44 3.49 -21.06
N GLU A 142 -8.68 3.03 -21.03
CA GLU A 142 -9.12 1.64 -21.36
C GLU A 142 -8.54 1.04 -22.66
N ALA A 143 -8.24 1.86 -23.66
CA ALA A 143 -7.72 1.40 -24.95
C ALA A 143 -6.38 0.64 -24.89
N TYR A 144 -5.60 0.79 -23.82
CA TYR A 144 -4.29 0.14 -23.68
C TYR A 144 -4.31 -1.15 -22.84
N LEU A 145 -5.31 -1.38 -22.01
CA LEU A 145 -5.37 -2.57 -21.17
C LEU A 145 -5.83 -3.82 -21.92
N GLY A 146 -6.62 -3.66 -23.00
CA GLY A 146 -7.04 -4.75 -23.86
C GLY A 146 -5.89 -5.40 -24.65
N ASP A 147 -4.96 -4.60 -25.13
CA ASP A 147 -3.84 -5.07 -25.98
C ASP A 147 -2.71 -5.76 -25.18
N TYR A 148 -2.54 -5.41 -23.90
CA TYR A 148 -1.44 -5.96 -23.08
C TYR A 148 -1.69 -7.39 -22.61
N ARG A 149 -2.94 -7.85 -22.62
CA ARG A 149 -3.33 -9.20 -22.15
C ARG A 149 -3.29 -10.27 -23.22
N HIS A 150 -3.35 -9.88 -24.49
CA HIS A 150 -3.34 -10.84 -25.61
C HIS A 150 -1.94 -11.23 -26.12
N THR A 151 -0.88 -10.73 -25.50
CA THR A 151 0.51 -11.07 -25.90
C THR A 151 1.21 -12.08 -24.99
N ARG A 152 0.43 -12.83 -24.18
CA ARG A 152 0.93 -13.95 -23.38
C ARG A 152 0.22 -15.25 -23.77
N ASP A 153 0.41 -15.68 -25.01
CA ASP A 153 0.29 -17.07 -25.44
C ASP A 153 1.66 -17.59 -25.89
#